data_ba77c76edc8cada17c955d1ff0154bec
#
_entry.id   ba77c76edc8cada17c955d1ff0154bec
#
_cell.length_a   1.000
_cell.length_b   1.000
_cell.length_c   1.000
_cell.angle_alpha   90.00
_cell.angle_beta   90.00
_cell.angle_gamma   90.00
#
_symmetry.space_group_name_H-M   'P 1'
#
loop_
_entity.id
_entity.type
_entity.pdbx_description
1 polymer ?
#
loop_
_entity_poly.entity_id
_entity_poly.type
_entity_poly.pdbx_seq_one_letter_code
_entity_poly.pdbx_strand_id
1 'polypeptide(L)'
;MMEQLKIDFDKIIKSLKLSNENIDSRKKNFNQFVKNGFPNKRAEDWKFSDLNQIISSNINNLCFHRDEALNKIDESIFIDKFEHNKIIFINGVITDIDFSHEDETKVLLTKDLNQNENFKEVNPLVSLNNALTTSYIRITVKENYSLNKPLI
;
A
#
# COMPACT_ATOMS: atom_id res chain seq x y z
N MET A 1 0.78 13.44 -16.54
CA MET A 1 1.12 12.61 -15.37
C MET A 1 0.65 13.25 -14.04
N MET A 2 1.15 14.42 -13.63
CA MET A 2 0.75 15.05 -12.35
C MET A 2 -0.72 15.43 -12.28
N GLU A 3 -1.33 15.81 -13.37
CA GLU A 3 -2.76 16.11 -13.45
C GLU A 3 -3.61 14.85 -13.22
N GLN A 4 -3.23 13.73 -13.87
CA GLN A 4 -3.90 12.44 -13.64
C GLN A 4 -3.78 11.99 -12.18
N LEU A 5 -2.60 12.15 -11.58
CA LEU A 5 -2.37 11.81 -10.17
C LEU A 5 -3.31 12.60 -9.24
N LYS A 6 -3.55 13.89 -9.49
CA LYS A 6 -4.50 14.70 -8.72
C LYS A 6 -5.93 14.18 -8.86
N ILE A 7 -6.35 13.86 -10.10
CA ILE A 7 -7.68 13.29 -10.36
C ILE A 7 -7.86 11.97 -9.62
N ASP A 8 -6.87 11.09 -9.66
CA ASP A 8 -6.92 9.80 -8.99
C ASP A 8 -6.92 9.95 -7.47
N PHE A 9 -6.12 10.88 -6.92
CA PHE A 9 -6.15 11.21 -5.49
C PHE A 9 -7.53 11.67 -5.04
N ASP A 10 -8.16 12.58 -5.78
CA ASP A 10 -9.50 13.08 -5.44
C ASP A 10 -10.57 11.97 -5.51
N LYS A 11 -10.46 11.05 -6.47
CA LYS A 11 -11.34 9.88 -6.56
C LYS A 11 -11.16 8.96 -5.35
N ILE A 12 -9.91 8.66 -4.98
CA ILE A 12 -9.59 7.82 -3.81
C ILE A 12 -10.17 8.44 -2.54
N ILE A 13 -9.93 9.72 -2.28
CA ILE A 13 -10.46 10.40 -1.09
C ILE A 13 -11.99 10.35 -1.03
N LYS A 14 -12.67 10.50 -2.17
CA LYS A 14 -14.14 10.45 -2.24
C LYS A 14 -14.70 9.03 -2.09
N SER A 15 -13.97 8.02 -2.52
CA SER A 15 -14.42 6.62 -2.46
C SER A 15 -14.28 5.99 -1.07
N LEU A 16 -13.40 6.52 -0.23
CA LEU A 16 -13.10 5.99 1.09
C LEU A 16 -13.87 6.72 2.20
N LYS A 17 -14.33 5.97 3.19
CA LYS A 17 -14.95 6.53 4.41
C LYS A 17 -13.87 6.87 5.42
N LEU A 18 -13.28 8.06 5.30
CA LEU A 18 -12.15 8.50 6.11
C LEU A 18 -12.56 9.55 7.13
N SER A 19 -11.88 9.58 8.28
CA SER A 19 -11.94 10.69 9.22
C SER A 19 -11.30 11.96 8.64
N ASN A 20 -11.69 13.13 9.14
CA ASN A 20 -11.10 14.41 8.70
C ASN A 20 -9.58 14.44 8.94
N GLU A 21 -9.11 13.90 10.06
CA GLU A 21 -7.69 13.82 10.39
C GLU A 21 -6.93 12.96 9.38
N ASN A 22 -7.52 11.83 8.95
CA ASN A 22 -6.91 10.98 7.93
C ASN A 22 -6.87 11.67 6.57
N ILE A 23 -7.95 12.37 6.19
CA ILE A 23 -8.00 13.15 4.96
C ILE A 23 -6.89 14.23 4.95
N ASP A 24 -6.72 14.95 6.04
CA ASP A 24 -5.71 16.01 6.15
C ASP A 24 -4.28 15.43 6.13
N SER A 25 -4.06 14.30 6.79
CA SER A 25 -2.78 13.57 6.72
C SER A 25 -2.46 13.13 5.28
N ARG A 26 -3.44 12.58 4.56
CA ARG A 26 -3.27 12.18 3.16
C ARG A 26 -2.99 13.36 2.23
N LYS A 27 -3.70 14.48 2.41
CA LYS A 27 -3.44 15.73 1.67
C LYS A 27 -2.02 16.25 1.91
N LYS A 28 -1.55 16.22 3.17
CA LYS A 28 -0.18 16.60 3.51
C LYS A 28 0.84 15.73 2.79
N ASN A 29 0.68 14.41 2.83
CA ASN A 29 1.55 13.46 2.14
C ASN A 29 1.51 13.65 0.62
N PHE A 30 0.33 13.86 0.06
CA PHE A 30 0.15 14.14 -1.37
C PHE A 30 0.92 15.41 -1.79
N ASN A 31 0.73 16.50 -1.06
CA ASN A 31 1.42 17.76 -1.32
C ASN A 31 2.95 17.64 -1.19
N GLN A 32 3.42 16.84 -0.23
CA GLN A 32 4.84 16.54 -0.07
C GLN A 32 5.40 15.79 -1.29
N PHE A 33 4.68 14.79 -1.78
CA PHE A 33 5.05 14.10 -3.01
C PHE A 33 5.03 15.03 -4.22
N VAL A 34 3.98 15.85 -4.39
CA VAL A 34 3.88 16.81 -5.50
C VAL A 34 5.06 17.78 -5.51
N LYS A 35 5.53 18.20 -4.34
CA LYS A 35 6.69 19.09 -4.20
C LYS A 35 8.01 18.41 -4.57
N ASN A 36 8.20 17.16 -4.17
CA ASN A 36 9.48 16.44 -4.31
C ASN A 36 9.55 15.62 -5.62
N GLY A 37 8.41 15.16 -6.14
CA GLY A 37 8.32 14.29 -7.31
C GLY A 37 8.87 12.88 -7.08
N PHE A 38 9.03 12.14 -8.18
CA PHE A 38 9.69 10.84 -8.14
C PHE A 38 11.20 10.99 -7.89
N PRO A 39 11.82 10.07 -7.13
CA PRO A 39 13.26 10.10 -6.90
C PRO A 39 14.04 10.07 -8.21
N ASN A 40 15.16 10.79 -8.23
CA ASN A 40 16.12 10.82 -9.33
C ASN A 40 17.53 10.54 -8.82
N LYS A 41 18.52 10.53 -9.71
CA LYS A 41 19.95 10.25 -9.39
C LYS A 41 20.59 11.18 -8.34
N ARG A 42 19.95 12.31 -7.98
CA ARG A 42 20.44 13.21 -6.95
C ARG A 42 20.12 12.73 -5.54
N ALA A 43 19.13 11.84 -5.41
CA ALA A 43 18.83 11.19 -4.14
C ALA A 43 19.85 10.05 -3.92
N GLU A 44 20.50 10.01 -2.74
CA GLU A 44 21.59 9.07 -2.45
C GLU A 44 21.19 7.61 -2.66
N ASP A 45 19.99 7.24 -2.20
CA ASP A 45 19.44 5.87 -2.36
C ASP A 45 19.13 5.53 -3.84
N TRP A 46 19.07 6.52 -4.72
CA TRP A 46 18.71 6.39 -6.13
C TRP A 46 19.83 6.76 -7.10
N LYS A 47 21.06 6.93 -6.63
CA LYS A 47 22.20 7.37 -7.46
C LYS A 47 22.47 6.51 -8.70
N PHE A 48 22.07 5.23 -8.69
CA PHE A 48 22.20 4.30 -9.81
C PHE A 48 20.92 4.15 -10.64
N SER A 49 19.81 4.77 -10.22
CA SER A 49 18.52 4.65 -10.89
C SER A 49 17.78 5.98 -10.87
N ASP A 50 17.28 6.41 -12.01
CA ASP A 50 16.44 7.61 -12.12
C ASP A 50 14.99 7.16 -12.36
N LEU A 51 14.23 7.04 -11.27
CA LEU A 51 12.84 6.59 -11.36
C LEU A 51 11.98 7.56 -12.16
N ASN A 52 12.24 8.87 -12.04
CA ASN A 52 11.52 9.88 -12.81
C ASN A 52 11.76 9.70 -14.33
N GLN A 53 13.01 9.46 -14.74
CA GLN A 53 13.35 9.18 -16.12
C GLN A 53 12.73 7.85 -16.59
N ILE A 54 12.82 6.80 -15.78
CA ILE A 54 12.26 5.48 -16.11
C ILE A 54 10.75 5.60 -16.37
N ILE A 55 10.02 6.27 -15.49
CA ILE A 55 8.58 6.47 -15.64
C ILE A 55 8.28 7.31 -16.88
N SER A 56 8.95 8.44 -17.06
CA SER A 56 8.68 9.34 -18.19
C SER A 56 9.00 8.74 -19.56
N SER A 57 9.98 7.83 -19.61
CA SER A 57 10.42 7.21 -20.88
C SER A 57 9.68 5.91 -21.23
N ASN A 58 9.14 5.19 -20.23
CA ASN A 58 8.61 3.85 -20.45
C ASN A 58 7.12 3.71 -20.11
N ILE A 59 6.52 4.68 -19.41
CA ILE A 59 5.13 4.61 -18.96
C ILE A 59 4.33 5.73 -19.60
N ASN A 60 3.54 5.40 -20.61
CA ASN A 60 2.71 6.38 -21.32
C ASN A 60 1.51 6.85 -20.48
N ASN A 61 0.94 5.97 -19.67
CA ASN A 61 -0.24 6.27 -18.85
C ASN A 61 -0.07 5.66 -17.45
N LEU A 62 0.20 6.51 -16.48
CA LEU A 62 0.30 6.12 -15.07
C LEU A 62 -1.05 6.36 -14.39
N CYS A 63 -1.73 5.28 -14.00
CA CYS A 63 -3.01 5.29 -13.31
C CYS A 63 -2.83 4.75 -11.89
N PHE A 64 -3.29 5.50 -10.89
CA PHE A 64 -3.20 5.14 -9.47
C PHE A 64 -4.54 4.70 -8.87
N HIS A 65 -5.63 4.82 -9.64
CA HIS A 65 -6.96 4.37 -9.23
C HIS A 65 -7.62 3.65 -10.41
N ARG A 66 -8.05 2.41 -10.17
CA ARG A 66 -8.78 1.62 -11.14
C ARG A 66 -10.06 1.12 -10.51
N ASP A 67 -11.16 1.26 -11.25
CA ASP A 67 -12.49 0.74 -10.88
C ASP A 67 -12.69 -0.71 -11.37
N GLU A 68 -11.63 -1.36 -11.88
CA GLU A 68 -11.72 -2.70 -12.46
C GLU A 68 -11.92 -3.76 -11.39
N ALA A 69 -12.84 -4.69 -11.67
CA ALA A 69 -13.02 -5.89 -10.86
C ALA A 69 -11.71 -6.69 -10.78
N LEU A 70 -11.40 -7.16 -9.59
CA LEU A 70 -10.22 -7.97 -9.35
C LEU A 70 -10.32 -9.27 -10.16
N ASN A 71 -9.28 -9.60 -10.91
CA ASN A 71 -9.19 -10.87 -11.60
C ASN A 71 -9.16 -12.01 -10.58
N LYS A 72 -9.65 -13.18 -10.98
CA LYS A 72 -9.55 -14.37 -10.14
C LYS A 72 -8.08 -14.67 -9.84
N ILE A 73 -7.82 -15.08 -8.60
CA ILE A 73 -6.51 -15.55 -8.20
C ILE A 73 -6.23 -16.86 -8.92
N ASP A 74 -5.07 -16.96 -9.54
CA ASP A 74 -4.57 -18.24 -10.05
C ASP A 74 -3.97 -19.02 -8.87
N GLU A 75 -4.65 -20.06 -8.42
CA GLU A 75 -4.23 -20.87 -7.27
C GLU A 75 -2.89 -21.58 -7.52
N SER A 76 -2.46 -21.73 -8.77
CA SER A 76 -1.19 -22.35 -9.12
C SER A 76 0.05 -21.59 -8.65
N ILE A 77 -0.11 -20.30 -8.25
CA ILE A 77 0.98 -19.50 -7.69
C ILE A 77 1.34 -19.88 -6.25
N PHE A 78 0.47 -20.60 -5.56
CA PHE A 78 0.74 -21.03 -4.18
C PHE A 78 1.57 -22.31 -4.13
N ILE A 79 2.37 -22.44 -3.06
CA ILE A 79 3.14 -23.65 -2.81
C ILE A 79 2.19 -24.74 -2.31
N ASP A 80 1.98 -25.75 -3.14
CA ASP A 80 1.17 -26.92 -2.77
C ASP A 80 1.72 -27.63 -1.54
N LYS A 81 0.82 -28.13 -0.69
CA LYS A 81 1.13 -28.96 0.49
C LYS A 81 1.97 -28.26 1.57
N PHE A 82 2.03 -26.95 1.53
CA PHE A 82 2.71 -26.17 2.54
C PHE A 82 1.68 -25.34 3.32
N GLU A 83 1.42 -25.72 4.58
CA GLU A 83 0.51 -24.96 5.45
C GLU A 83 1.15 -23.64 5.87
N HIS A 84 0.45 -22.54 5.62
CA HIS A 84 0.93 -21.19 5.87
C HIS A 84 -0.23 -20.23 6.15
N ASN A 85 0.07 -19.17 6.88
CA ASN A 85 -0.79 -17.99 6.94
C ASN A 85 -0.60 -17.20 5.63
N LYS A 86 -1.66 -16.61 5.09
CA LYS A 86 -1.55 -15.86 3.83
C LYS A 86 -2.29 -14.52 3.85
N ILE A 87 -1.73 -13.57 3.14
CA ILE A 87 -2.39 -12.30 2.77
C ILE A 87 -2.15 -12.08 1.30
N ILE A 88 -3.23 -11.99 0.53
CA ILE A 88 -3.14 -11.82 -0.91
C ILE A 88 -3.52 -10.41 -1.30
N PHE A 89 -2.60 -9.76 -2.00
CA PHE A 89 -2.82 -8.45 -2.61
C PHE A 89 -2.87 -8.61 -4.14
N ILE A 90 -3.90 -8.05 -4.76
CA ILE A 90 -3.98 -7.90 -6.21
C ILE A 90 -4.05 -6.41 -6.51
N ASN A 91 -3.08 -5.90 -7.24
CA ASN A 91 -2.99 -4.47 -7.59
C ASN A 91 -3.10 -3.52 -6.36
N GLY A 92 -2.52 -3.94 -5.22
CA GLY A 92 -2.54 -3.16 -3.98
C GLY A 92 -3.83 -3.28 -3.16
N VAL A 93 -4.80 -4.10 -3.58
CA VAL A 93 -6.04 -4.37 -2.84
C VAL A 93 -5.95 -5.74 -2.18
N ILE A 94 -6.30 -5.81 -0.89
CA ILE A 94 -6.37 -7.07 -0.15
C ILE A 94 -7.57 -7.87 -0.65
N THR A 95 -7.33 -9.06 -1.20
CA THR A 95 -8.35 -9.95 -1.78
C THR A 95 -8.65 -11.15 -0.92
N ASP A 96 -7.65 -11.66 -0.19
CA ASP A 96 -7.83 -12.80 0.68
C ASP A 96 -6.91 -12.71 1.89
N ILE A 97 -7.37 -13.23 3.04
CA ILE A 97 -6.61 -13.31 4.29
C ILE A 97 -6.98 -14.63 4.96
N ASP A 98 -5.98 -15.46 5.23
CA ASP A 98 -6.15 -16.70 5.95
C ASP A 98 -5.11 -16.83 7.08
N PHE A 99 -5.61 -16.84 8.31
CA PHE A 99 -4.85 -17.07 9.54
C PHE A 99 -5.53 -18.18 10.37
N SER A 100 -6.20 -19.13 9.70
CA SER A 100 -6.94 -20.21 10.35
C SER A 100 -6.09 -21.13 11.24
N HIS A 101 -4.77 -21.10 11.05
CA HIS A 101 -3.80 -21.85 11.85
C HIS A 101 -3.43 -21.15 13.18
N GLU A 102 -3.88 -19.91 13.39
CA GLU A 102 -3.49 -19.09 14.52
C GLU A 102 -4.59 -18.96 15.56
N ASP A 103 -4.19 -18.67 16.80
CA ASP A 103 -5.12 -18.31 17.88
C ASP A 103 -5.59 -16.86 17.67
N GLU A 104 -6.88 -16.68 17.35
CA GLU A 104 -7.52 -15.37 17.13
C GLU A 104 -7.38 -14.43 18.35
N THR A 105 -7.18 -14.97 19.55
CA THR A 105 -6.93 -14.14 20.74
C THR A 105 -5.50 -13.65 20.84
N LYS A 106 -4.58 -14.23 20.08
CA LYS A 106 -3.13 -13.93 20.06
C LYS A 106 -2.69 -13.17 18.82
N VAL A 107 -3.36 -13.38 17.69
CA VAL A 107 -3.09 -12.70 16.42
C VAL A 107 -4.30 -11.86 16.05
N LEU A 108 -4.15 -10.55 16.11
CA LEU A 108 -5.21 -9.59 15.80
C LEU A 108 -4.96 -8.98 14.42
N LEU A 109 -5.98 -9.04 13.56
CA LEU A 109 -5.96 -8.45 12.22
C LEU A 109 -6.88 -7.23 12.19
N THR A 110 -6.32 -6.07 11.87
CA THR A 110 -7.07 -4.80 11.79
C THR A 110 -6.96 -4.20 10.39
N LYS A 111 -8.09 -3.82 9.81
CA LYS A 111 -8.21 -3.20 8.48
C LYS A 111 -8.71 -1.75 8.57
N ASP A 112 -8.19 -0.96 9.49
CA ASP A 112 -8.65 0.40 9.69
C ASP A 112 -7.74 1.43 9.03
N LEU A 113 -8.22 2.04 7.93
CA LEU A 113 -7.53 3.11 7.20
C LEU A 113 -7.41 4.42 7.99
N ASN A 114 -8.13 4.57 9.10
CA ASN A 114 -8.10 5.78 9.94
C ASN A 114 -6.98 5.77 10.98
N GLN A 115 -6.19 4.69 11.08
CA GLN A 115 -5.03 4.66 11.96
C GLN A 115 -3.89 5.48 11.34
N ASN A 116 -3.70 6.69 11.88
CA ASN A 116 -2.60 7.57 11.48
C ASN A 116 -1.28 7.06 12.08
N GLU A 117 -0.44 6.45 11.27
CA GLU A 117 0.98 6.34 11.60
C GLU A 117 1.68 7.59 11.07
N ASN A 118 2.14 8.44 11.97
CA ASN A 118 2.95 9.60 11.63
C ASN A 118 4.35 9.12 11.23
N PHE A 119 4.52 8.71 10.00
CA PHE A 119 5.83 8.47 9.42
C PHE A 119 6.54 9.83 9.27
N LYS A 120 7.61 10.02 10.02
CA LYS A 120 8.46 11.22 9.92
C LYS A 120 9.33 11.25 8.66
N GLU A 121 9.05 10.39 7.69
CA GLU A 121 9.97 10.13 6.61
C GLU A 121 9.84 11.11 5.44
N VAL A 122 11.00 11.48 4.91
CA VAL A 122 11.16 12.42 3.79
C VAL A 122 11.11 11.71 2.43
N ASN A 123 10.95 10.38 2.40
CA ASN A 123 10.95 9.62 1.15
C ASN A 123 9.68 9.91 0.33
N PRO A 124 9.80 10.43 -0.90
CA PRO A 124 8.65 10.77 -1.73
C PRO A 124 7.74 9.60 -2.04
N LEU A 125 8.28 8.38 -2.19
CA LEU A 125 7.47 7.19 -2.48
C LEU A 125 6.64 6.75 -1.27
N VAL A 126 7.17 6.90 -0.05
CA VAL A 126 6.40 6.67 1.18
C VAL A 126 5.27 7.69 1.28
N SER A 127 5.53 8.97 0.99
CA SER A 127 4.50 10.01 0.95
C SER A 127 3.43 9.69 -0.09
N LEU A 128 3.81 9.24 -1.29
CA LEU A 128 2.87 8.83 -2.32
C LEU A 128 2.01 7.63 -1.87
N ASN A 129 2.63 6.61 -1.29
CA ASN A 129 1.93 5.45 -0.76
C ASN A 129 0.94 5.86 0.34
N ASN A 130 1.35 6.66 1.31
CA ASN A 130 0.48 7.13 2.40
C ASN A 130 -0.70 7.97 1.89
N ALA A 131 -0.52 8.71 0.80
CA ALA A 131 -1.60 9.48 0.18
C ALA A 131 -2.63 8.58 -0.52
N LEU A 132 -2.18 7.54 -1.24
CA LEU A 132 -2.99 6.79 -2.19
C LEU A 132 -3.46 5.41 -1.68
N THR A 133 -2.98 4.92 -0.55
CA THR A 133 -3.34 3.61 0.00
C THR A 133 -4.86 3.46 0.14
N THR A 134 -5.42 2.43 -0.49
CA THR A 134 -6.84 2.08 -0.42
C THR A 134 -7.10 0.82 0.41
N SER A 135 -6.06 0.03 0.68
CA SER A 135 -6.11 -1.18 1.49
C SER A 135 -4.99 -1.15 2.52
N TYR A 136 -5.33 -1.52 3.74
CA TYR A 136 -4.41 -1.56 4.87
C TYR A 136 -4.72 -2.77 5.74
N ILE A 137 -3.69 -3.45 6.20
CA ILE A 137 -3.81 -4.48 7.23
C ILE A 137 -2.69 -4.31 8.26
N ARG A 138 -3.07 -4.34 9.52
CA ARG A 138 -2.15 -4.44 10.65
C ARG A 138 -2.29 -5.82 11.26
N ILE A 139 -1.17 -6.51 11.40
CA ILE A 139 -1.06 -7.77 12.12
C ILE A 139 -0.41 -7.46 13.47
N THR A 140 -1.13 -7.72 14.55
CA THR A 140 -0.61 -7.58 15.89
C THR A 140 -0.49 -8.95 16.53
N VAL A 141 0.74 -9.37 16.79
CA VAL A 141 1.04 -10.61 17.50
C VAL A 141 1.28 -10.26 18.97
N LYS A 142 0.57 -10.92 19.89
CA LYS A 142 0.74 -10.69 21.32
C LYS A 142 2.11 -11.14 21.79
N GLU A 143 2.57 -10.48 22.86
CA GLU A 143 3.82 -10.83 23.53
C GLU A 143 3.87 -12.31 23.92
N ASN A 144 5.03 -12.93 23.76
CA ASN A 144 5.27 -14.35 24.02
C ASN A 144 4.46 -15.33 23.15
N TYR A 145 3.93 -14.87 22.00
CA TYR A 145 3.31 -15.74 20.99
C TYR A 145 4.15 -15.78 19.72
N SER A 146 4.39 -16.97 19.21
CA SER A 146 5.00 -17.19 17.91
C SER A 146 3.96 -17.74 16.95
N LEU A 147 3.95 -17.29 15.72
CA LEU A 147 3.03 -17.82 14.71
C LEU A 147 3.25 -19.33 14.53
N ASN A 148 2.16 -20.09 14.49
CA ASN A 148 2.19 -21.54 14.27
C ASN A 148 2.64 -21.92 12.87
N LYS A 149 2.36 -21.05 11.89
CA LYS A 149 2.71 -21.22 10.48
C LYS A 149 3.39 -19.96 9.95
N PRO A 150 4.28 -20.08 8.96
CA PRO A 150 4.88 -18.92 8.32
C PRO A 150 3.83 -18.07 7.60
N LEU A 151 4.11 -16.79 7.41
CA LEU A 151 3.30 -15.85 6.64
C LEU A 151 3.86 -15.76 5.21
N ILE A 152 2.98 -15.89 4.22
CA ILE A 152 3.25 -15.71 2.79
C ILE A 152 2.36 -14.61 2.21
#